data_6e753f1e844d980bd559efc70addbaef
#
_entry.id   6e753f1e844d980bd559efc70addbaef
#
_cell.length_a   1.000
_cell.length_b   1.000
_cell.length_c   1.000
_cell.angle_alpha   90.00
_cell.angle_beta   90.00
_cell.angle_gamma   90.00
#
_symmetry.space_group_name_H-M   'P 1'
#
loop_
_entity.id
_entity.type
_entity.pdbx_description
1 polymer ?
#
loop_
_entity_poly.entity_id
_entity_poly.type
_entity_poly.pdbx_seq_one_letter_code
_entity_poly.pdbx_strand_id
1 'polypeptide(L)'
;MLNSLDEQFLTTSQEDKKLQIALSRYFSSAQLSPECKKRYEAYLKKRLRPCMLKLLEIGDFSRFVSFAETGWMNEKLYQEAILKSADLGKSEITVYLLRNQKRLSVRTAENLALDF
;
A
#
# COMPACT_ATOMS: atom_id res chain seq x y z
N MET A 1 -14.01 -1.27 -21.96
CA MET A 1 -14.80 -0.31 -21.16
C MET A 1 -14.25 -0.24 -19.77
N LEU A 2 -13.99 0.97 -19.27
CA LEU A 2 -13.46 1.15 -17.94
C LEU A 2 -14.55 0.97 -16.89
N ASN A 3 -14.14 0.42 -15.71
CA ASN A 3 -15.00 0.38 -14.55
C ASN A 3 -15.28 1.81 -14.07
N SER A 4 -16.45 2.05 -13.48
CA SER A 4 -16.84 3.37 -12.99
C SER A 4 -15.82 3.97 -12.02
N LEU A 5 -15.24 3.14 -11.13
CA LEU A 5 -14.21 3.60 -10.21
C LEU A 5 -12.93 3.99 -10.94
N ASP A 6 -12.56 3.25 -11.98
CA ASP A 6 -11.37 3.57 -12.78
C ASP A 6 -11.54 4.90 -13.50
N GLU A 7 -12.75 5.17 -13.99
CA GLU A 7 -13.06 6.47 -14.60
C GLU A 7 -12.99 7.59 -13.55
N GLN A 8 -13.54 7.37 -12.37
CA GLN A 8 -13.49 8.36 -11.28
C GLN A 8 -12.05 8.66 -10.87
N PHE A 9 -11.20 7.62 -10.84
CA PHE A 9 -9.78 7.80 -10.54
C PHE A 9 -9.12 8.77 -11.51
N LEU A 10 -9.44 8.65 -12.80
CA LEU A 10 -8.85 9.50 -13.83
C LEU A 10 -9.39 10.92 -13.82
N THR A 11 -10.62 11.12 -13.38
CA THR A 11 -11.31 12.41 -13.50
C THR A 11 -11.39 13.21 -12.21
N THR A 12 -11.27 12.57 -11.05
CA THR A 12 -11.41 13.29 -9.78
C THR A 12 -10.20 14.17 -9.48
N SER A 13 -10.46 15.37 -8.96
CA SER A 13 -9.41 16.27 -8.48
C SER A 13 -9.17 16.12 -6.97
N GLN A 14 -9.97 15.32 -6.28
CA GLN A 14 -9.83 15.10 -4.84
C GLN A 14 -8.80 14.00 -4.58
N GLU A 15 -7.64 14.39 -4.02
CA GLU A 15 -6.54 13.44 -3.78
C GLU A 15 -6.92 12.31 -2.83
N ASP A 16 -7.66 12.61 -1.77
CA ASP A 16 -8.07 11.56 -0.82
C ASP A 16 -8.96 10.51 -1.49
N LYS A 17 -9.93 10.96 -2.28
CA LYS A 17 -10.82 10.07 -3.02
C LYS A 17 -10.04 9.24 -4.04
N LYS A 18 -9.11 9.87 -4.73
CA LYS A 18 -8.27 9.22 -5.74
C LYS A 18 -7.42 8.12 -5.09
N LEU A 19 -6.83 8.41 -3.94
CA LEU A 19 -6.05 7.44 -3.18
C LEU A 19 -6.90 6.25 -2.74
N GLN A 20 -8.09 6.50 -2.21
CA GLN A 20 -9.00 5.44 -1.79
C GLN A 20 -9.40 4.53 -2.95
N ILE A 21 -9.69 5.11 -4.11
CA ILE A 21 -10.03 4.34 -5.31
C ILE A 21 -8.85 3.45 -5.71
N ALA A 22 -7.64 4.03 -5.75
CA ALA A 22 -6.45 3.28 -6.13
C ALA A 22 -6.20 2.11 -5.18
N LEU A 23 -6.30 2.33 -3.87
CA LEU A 23 -6.12 1.28 -2.87
C LEU A 23 -7.19 0.19 -3.01
N SER A 24 -8.43 0.59 -3.23
CA SER A 24 -9.53 -0.36 -3.38
C SER A 24 -9.38 -1.22 -4.63
N ARG A 25 -9.06 -0.59 -5.75
CA ARG A 25 -8.97 -1.30 -7.02
C ARG A 25 -7.71 -2.16 -7.13
N TYR A 26 -6.56 -1.63 -6.72
CA TYR A 26 -5.30 -2.34 -6.87
C TYR A 26 -5.18 -3.54 -5.93
N PHE A 27 -5.64 -3.38 -4.67
CA PHE A 27 -5.51 -4.43 -3.66
C PHE A 27 -6.77 -5.26 -3.46
N SER A 28 -7.78 -5.09 -4.32
CA SER A 28 -8.96 -5.96 -4.28
C SER A 28 -8.73 -7.16 -5.21
N SER A 29 -9.61 -8.15 -5.11
CA SER A 29 -9.59 -9.32 -5.99
C SER A 29 -10.10 -9.02 -7.40
N ALA A 30 -10.48 -7.78 -7.68
CA ALA A 30 -10.99 -7.39 -8.97
C ALA A 30 -9.93 -7.52 -10.06
N GLN A 31 -10.33 -7.99 -11.23
CA GLN A 31 -9.43 -8.10 -12.37
C GLN A 31 -9.20 -6.71 -12.98
N LEU A 32 -7.94 -6.32 -13.07
CA LEU A 32 -7.56 -5.07 -13.72
C LEU A 32 -6.89 -5.37 -15.05
N SER A 33 -7.14 -4.52 -16.06
CA SER A 33 -6.36 -4.59 -17.28
C SER A 33 -4.89 -4.27 -16.97
N PRO A 34 -3.93 -4.77 -17.76
CA PRO A 34 -2.51 -4.45 -17.54
C PRO A 34 -2.23 -2.95 -17.51
N GLU A 35 -2.93 -2.16 -18.33
CA GLU A 35 -2.77 -0.70 -18.36
C GLU A 35 -3.24 -0.05 -17.06
N CYS A 36 -4.42 -0.44 -16.57
CA CYS A 36 -4.96 0.08 -15.32
C CYS A 36 -4.06 -0.29 -14.16
N LYS A 37 -3.60 -1.54 -14.13
CA LYS A 37 -2.69 -2.02 -13.08
C LYS A 37 -1.42 -1.19 -13.02
N LYS A 38 -0.78 -0.92 -14.16
CA LYS A 38 0.43 -0.10 -14.24
C LYS A 38 0.17 1.32 -13.78
N ARG A 39 -0.98 1.87 -14.15
CA ARG A 39 -1.37 3.23 -13.79
C ARG A 39 -1.53 3.38 -12.27
N TYR A 40 -2.25 2.46 -11.64
CA TYR A 40 -2.42 2.45 -10.19
C TYR A 40 -1.08 2.25 -9.48
N GLU A 41 -0.29 1.31 -9.97
CA GLU A 41 1.03 1.02 -9.40
C GLU A 41 1.94 2.24 -9.42
N ALA A 42 2.02 2.94 -10.56
CA ALA A 42 2.80 4.16 -10.67
C ALA A 42 2.32 5.24 -9.71
N TYR A 43 1.00 5.40 -9.59
CA TYR A 43 0.39 6.37 -8.68
C TYR A 43 0.73 6.05 -7.22
N LEU A 44 0.54 4.79 -6.83
CA LEU A 44 0.75 4.36 -5.44
C LEU A 44 2.22 4.42 -5.03
N LYS A 45 3.14 4.05 -5.92
CA LYS A 45 4.57 4.07 -5.62
C LYS A 45 5.11 5.46 -5.31
N LYS A 46 4.47 6.50 -5.84
CA LYS A 46 4.84 7.88 -5.55
C LYS A 46 4.23 8.39 -4.24
N ARG A 47 3.36 7.61 -3.62
CA ARG A 47 2.59 8.02 -2.44
C ARG A 47 2.59 6.93 -1.37
N LEU A 48 3.75 6.31 -1.15
CA LEU A 48 3.84 5.16 -0.23
C LEU A 48 3.43 5.52 1.19
N ARG A 49 3.91 6.66 1.71
CA ARG A 49 3.56 7.07 3.06
C ARG A 49 2.06 7.38 3.20
N PRO A 50 1.45 8.18 2.33
CA PRO A 50 0.01 8.38 2.37
C PRO A 50 -0.78 7.08 2.23
N CYS A 51 -0.33 6.14 1.39
CA CYS A 51 -0.95 4.83 1.25
C CYS A 51 -0.93 4.06 2.56
N MET A 52 0.25 3.99 3.18
CA MET A 52 0.43 3.28 4.44
C MET A 52 -0.49 3.86 5.52
N LEU A 53 -0.49 5.19 5.67
CA LEU A 53 -1.30 5.87 6.67
C LEU A 53 -2.80 5.67 6.43
N LYS A 54 -3.24 5.73 5.18
CA LYS A 54 -4.65 5.53 4.83
C LYS A 54 -5.10 4.10 5.13
N LEU A 55 -4.29 3.11 4.79
CA LEU A 55 -4.60 1.71 5.07
C LEU A 55 -4.68 1.45 6.58
N LEU A 56 -3.81 2.07 7.37
CA LEU A 56 -3.86 1.96 8.82
C LEU A 56 -5.13 2.62 9.38
N GLU A 57 -5.48 3.79 8.86
CA GLU A 57 -6.68 4.51 9.27
C GLU A 57 -7.94 3.70 8.99
N ILE A 58 -8.04 3.11 7.81
CA ILE A 58 -9.18 2.26 7.43
C ILE A 58 -9.20 1.00 8.28
N GLY A 59 -8.03 0.47 8.62
CA GLY A 59 -7.91 -0.75 9.43
C GLY A 59 -8.21 -2.03 8.67
N ASP A 60 -8.09 -2.02 7.35
CA ASP A 60 -8.30 -3.22 6.53
C ASP A 60 -7.03 -4.07 6.54
N PHE A 61 -7.04 -5.09 7.37
CA PHE A 61 -5.88 -5.98 7.57
C PHE A 61 -5.44 -6.64 6.26
N SER A 62 -6.39 -7.16 5.51
CA SER A 62 -6.10 -7.88 4.25
C SER A 62 -5.40 -6.99 3.24
N ARG A 63 -5.92 -5.77 3.04
CA ARG A 63 -5.30 -4.83 2.11
C ARG A 63 -3.94 -4.37 2.60
N PHE A 64 -3.79 -4.15 3.91
CA PHE A 64 -2.51 -3.74 4.46
C PHE A 64 -1.46 -4.83 4.24
N VAL A 65 -1.82 -6.10 4.45
CA VAL A 65 -0.92 -7.22 4.19
C VAL A 65 -0.50 -7.23 2.73
N SER A 66 -1.45 -7.08 1.81
CA SER A 66 -1.14 -7.02 0.38
C SER A 66 -0.15 -5.88 0.06
N PHE A 67 -0.36 -4.72 0.67
CA PHE A 67 0.54 -3.58 0.50
C PHE A 67 1.95 -3.89 1.04
N ALA A 68 2.03 -4.43 2.25
CA ALA A 68 3.31 -4.77 2.88
C ALA A 68 4.08 -5.81 2.07
N GLU A 69 3.37 -6.80 1.51
CA GLU A 69 4.00 -7.87 0.74
C GLU A 69 4.55 -7.42 -0.62
N THR A 70 4.19 -6.21 -1.08
CA THR A 70 4.78 -5.68 -2.31
C THR A 70 6.27 -5.41 -2.18
N GLY A 71 6.76 -5.20 -0.96
CA GLY A 71 8.15 -4.82 -0.72
C GLY A 71 8.46 -3.36 -1.05
N TRP A 72 7.43 -2.54 -1.26
CA TRP A 72 7.62 -1.13 -1.62
C TRP A 72 8.05 -0.26 -0.44
N MET A 73 7.70 -0.65 0.80
CA MET A 73 8.09 0.12 1.98
C MET A 73 9.58 -0.06 2.26
N ASN A 74 10.29 1.06 2.46
CA ASN A 74 11.65 1.00 2.95
C ASN A 74 11.64 0.76 4.47
N GLU A 75 12.83 0.55 5.06
CA GLU A 75 12.93 0.26 6.48
C GLU A 75 12.34 1.36 7.36
N LYS A 76 12.62 2.62 7.01
CA LYS A 76 12.10 3.76 7.76
C LYS A 76 10.57 3.80 7.76
N LEU A 77 9.97 3.59 6.61
CA LEU A 77 8.51 3.58 6.48
C LEU A 77 7.91 2.38 7.21
N TYR A 78 8.58 1.23 7.16
CA TYR A 78 8.18 0.02 7.87
C TYR A 78 8.13 0.27 9.37
N GLN A 79 9.16 0.90 9.94
CA GLN A 79 9.21 1.23 11.37
C GLN A 79 8.10 2.23 11.72
N GLU A 80 7.86 3.20 10.88
CA GLU A 80 6.76 4.15 11.09
C GLU A 80 5.41 3.41 11.11
N ALA A 81 5.22 2.43 10.24
CA ALA A 81 4.00 1.64 10.19
C ALA A 81 3.78 0.87 11.49
N ILE A 82 4.84 0.28 12.05
CA ILE A 82 4.74 -0.44 13.34
C ILE A 82 4.27 0.52 14.43
N LEU A 83 4.92 1.66 14.56
CA LEU A 83 4.61 2.64 15.60
C LEU A 83 3.19 3.20 15.42
N LYS A 84 2.83 3.54 14.20
CA LYS A 84 1.52 4.13 13.91
C LYS A 84 0.38 3.13 14.11
N SER A 85 0.58 1.87 13.71
CA SER A 85 -0.44 0.84 13.91
C SER A 85 -0.69 0.60 15.39
N ALA A 86 0.36 0.60 16.21
CA ALA A 86 0.24 0.47 17.65
C ALA A 86 -0.48 1.66 18.26
N ASP A 87 -0.13 2.87 17.81
CA ASP A 87 -0.76 4.11 18.27
C ASP A 87 -2.26 4.15 17.97
N LEU A 88 -2.65 3.64 16.81
CA LEU A 88 -4.05 3.58 16.40
C LEU A 88 -4.81 2.37 16.95
N GLY A 89 -4.15 1.51 17.71
CA GLY A 89 -4.75 0.32 18.28
C GLY A 89 -5.05 -0.78 17.26
N LYS A 90 -4.36 -0.78 16.12
CA LYS A 90 -4.53 -1.80 15.08
C LYS A 90 -3.64 -3.00 15.38
N SER A 91 -3.97 -3.72 16.45
CA SER A 91 -3.14 -4.79 16.99
C SER A 91 -2.77 -5.89 16.00
N GLU A 92 -3.71 -6.30 15.16
CA GLU A 92 -3.46 -7.34 14.14
C GLU A 92 -2.37 -6.92 13.18
N ILE A 93 -2.40 -5.66 12.75
CA ILE A 93 -1.41 -5.11 11.84
C ILE A 93 -0.06 -5.02 12.54
N THR A 94 -0.04 -4.53 13.79
CA THR A 94 1.19 -4.43 14.57
C THR A 94 1.86 -5.80 14.72
N VAL A 95 1.09 -6.81 15.11
CA VAL A 95 1.61 -8.18 15.29
C VAL A 95 2.14 -8.71 13.95
N TYR A 96 1.40 -8.52 12.86
CA TYR A 96 1.83 -8.94 11.54
C TYR A 96 3.18 -8.33 11.16
N LEU A 97 3.31 -7.01 11.36
CA LEU A 97 4.54 -6.30 11.02
C LEU A 97 5.72 -6.78 11.84
N LEU A 98 5.53 -6.96 13.16
CA LEU A 98 6.58 -7.44 14.03
C LEU A 98 7.03 -8.86 13.68
N ARG A 99 6.09 -9.76 13.37
CA ARG A 99 6.39 -11.13 12.99
C ARG A 99 7.13 -11.25 11.67
N ASN A 100 6.88 -10.32 10.75
CA ASN A 100 7.43 -10.39 9.40
C ASN A 100 8.55 -9.37 9.16
N GLN A 101 8.95 -8.63 10.20
CA GLN A 101 9.92 -7.56 10.09
C GLN A 101 11.22 -8.01 9.43
N LYS A 102 11.79 -9.11 9.90
CA LYS A 102 13.05 -9.63 9.37
C LYS A 102 12.94 -10.02 7.90
N ARG A 103 11.86 -10.71 7.53
CA ARG A 103 11.63 -11.16 6.16
C ARG A 103 11.44 -9.99 5.20
N LEU A 104 10.63 -9.01 5.59
CA LEU A 104 10.33 -7.87 4.73
C LEU A 104 11.51 -6.90 4.66
N SER A 105 12.26 -6.75 5.76
CA SER A 105 13.48 -5.92 5.77
C SER A 105 14.56 -6.49 4.89
N VAL A 106 14.71 -7.82 4.85
CA VAL A 106 15.66 -8.49 3.96
C VAL A 106 15.32 -8.20 2.50
N ARG A 107 14.03 -8.27 2.14
CA ARG A 107 13.58 -7.94 0.78
C ARG A 107 13.96 -6.52 0.39
N THR A 108 13.75 -5.57 1.28
CA THR A 108 14.09 -4.17 1.04
C THR A 108 15.59 -4.00 0.84
N ALA A 109 16.40 -4.67 1.66
CA ALA A 109 17.85 -4.64 1.55
C ALA A 109 18.33 -5.23 0.24
N GLU A 110 17.73 -6.35 -0.20
CA GLU A 110 18.05 -6.97 -1.48
C GLU A 110 17.72 -6.05 -2.66
N ASN A 111 16.58 -5.39 -2.59
CA ASN A 111 16.17 -4.43 -3.63
C ASN A 111 17.14 -3.26 -3.70
N LEU A 112 17.59 -2.76 -2.55
CA LEU A 112 18.59 -1.68 -2.50
C LEU A 112 19.94 -2.13 -3.05
N ALA A 113 20.34 -3.37 -2.76
CA ALA A 113 21.59 -3.94 -3.25
C ALA A 113 21.60 -4.04 -4.77
N LEU A 114 20.45 -4.29 -5.38
CA LEU A 114 20.33 -4.39 -6.83
C LEU A 114 20.49 -3.04 -7.55
N ASP A 115 20.35 -1.93 -6.81
CA ASP A 115 20.51 -0.58 -7.37
C ASP A 115 21.99 -0.17 -7.49
N PHE A 116 22.90 -0.99 -7.04
CA PHE A 116 24.31 -0.77 -7.22
C PHE A 116 24.81 -1.47 -8.47
#